data_05c65d4e188849157973c56ea70dda9f
#
_entry.id   05c65d4e188849157973c56ea70dda9f
#
_cell.length_a   1.000
_cell.length_b   1.000
_cell.length_c   1.000
_cell.angle_alpha   90.00
_cell.angle_beta   90.00
_cell.angle_gamma   90.00
#
_symmetry.space_group_name_H-M   'P 1'
#
loop_
_entity.id
_entity.type
_entity.pdbx_description
1 polymer ?
#
loop_
_entity_poly.entity_id
_entity_poly.type
_entity_poly.pdbx_seq_one_letter_code
_entity_poly.pdbx_strand_id
1 'polypeptide(L)'
;IKSLFKNKKISDKKIYDQATKLDIGIVLTAHPTEVKRRTLIQKYASLIKILEQRHLYKKYPSKIIELDRRLYSEIAIIWKTDELKRTKPSPLDEAKWGLAVIEDSLWDTIPKVYKRLNDIFRKNLNKDLPRNFNPIQFGSWMGGDRDGNPNVTAEVTSKVILFSRWQAAKLYEKELTKLIQDLSLIHI
;
A
#
# COMPACT_ATOMS: atom_id res chain seq x y z
N ILE A 1 -8.03 -15.45 13.24
CA ILE A 1 -9.27 -14.98 13.87
C ILE A 1 -10.37 -16.03 13.75
N LYS A 2 -10.70 -16.59 12.55
CA LYS A 2 -11.72 -17.64 12.41
C LYS A 2 -11.47 -18.86 13.32
N SER A 3 -10.21 -19.23 13.59
CA SER A 3 -9.85 -20.31 14.49
C SER A 3 -10.16 -20.01 15.97
N LEU A 4 -10.09 -18.74 16.38
CA LEU A 4 -10.43 -18.31 17.75
C LEU A 4 -11.91 -18.52 18.08
N PHE A 5 -12.80 -18.23 17.11
CA PHE A 5 -14.23 -18.46 17.27
C PHE A 5 -14.64 -19.95 17.31
N LYS A 6 -13.81 -20.84 16.77
CA LYS A 6 -14.01 -22.28 16.87
C LYS A 6 -13.53 -22.86 18.20
N ASN A 7 -12.67 -22.15 18.91
CA ASN A 7 -12.09 -22.59 20.15
C ASN A 7 -12.96 -22.14 21.33
N LYS A 8 -13.91 -22.98 21.78
CA LYS A 8 -14.84 -22.72 22.88
C LYS A 8 -14.20 -22.41 24.26
N LYS A 9 -12.86 -22.38 24.34
CA LYS A 9 -12.13 -22.04 25.59
C LYS A 9 -12.14 -20.54 25.91
N ILE A 10 -12.46 -19.68 24.93
CA ILE A 10 -12.47 -18.21 25.13
C ILE A 10 -13.88 -17.70 24.86
N SER A 11 -14.42 -16.89 25.78
CA SER A 11 -15.75 -16.31 25.62
C SER A 11 -15.77 -15.26 24.49
N ASP A 12 -16.89 -15.16 23.78
CA ASP A 12 -17.13 -14.20 22.70
C ASP A 12 -16.91 -12.75 23.16
N LYS A 13 -17.34 -12.42 24.38
CA LYS A 13 -17.09 -11.11 24.98
C LYS A 13 -15.60 -10.82 25.09
N LYS A 14 -14.81 -11.79 25.57
CA LYS A 14 -13.36 -11.62 25.72
C LYS A 14 -12.67 -11.46 24.37
N ILE A 15 -13.12 -12.20 23.34
CA ILE A 15 -12.58 -12.06 21.98
C ILE A 15 -12.85 -10.64 21.45
N TYR A 16 -14.08 -10.14 21.61
CA TYR A 16 -14.47 -8.80 21.18
C TYR A 16 -13.67 -7.72 21.92
N ASP A 17 -13.60 -7.79 23.25
CA ASP A 17 -12.90 -6.81 24.08
C ASP A 17 -11.39 -6.76 23.79
N GLN A 18 -10.78 -7.89 23.47
CA GLN A 18 -9.38 -7.93 23.06
C GLN A 18 -9.18 -7.42 21.64
N ALA A 19 -10.07 -7.74 20.72
CA ALA A 19 -9.98 -7.27 19.35
C ALA A 19 -10.12 -5.75 19.23
N THR A 20 -11.02 -5.15 20.04
CA THR A 20 -11.19 -3.69 20.06
C THR A 20 -10.04 -2.92 20.71
N LYS A 21 -9.13 -3.65 21.38
CA LYS A 21 -7.90 -3.10 21.96
C LYS A 21 -6.65 -3.32 21.08
N LEU A 22 -6.82 -3.89 19.88
CA LEU A 22 -5.69 -4.08 18.97
C LEU A 22 -5.07 -2.73 18.63
N ASP A 23 -3.76 -2.65 18.80
CA ASP A 23 -2.92 -1.52 18.39
C ASP A 23 -1.67 -2.10 17.71
N ILE A 24 -1.57 -1.91 16.42
CA ILE A 24 -0.53 -2.47 15.56
C ILE A 24 0.21 -1.31 14.90
N GLY A 25 1.42 -1.04 15.37
CA GLY A 25 2.31 -0.07 14.74
C GLY A 25 3.09 -0.72 13.59
N ILE A 26 2.94 -0.17 12.39
CA ILE A 26 3.76 -0.53 11.22
C ILE A 26 4.70 0.63 10.94
N VAL A 27 6.00 0.39 11.04
CA VAL A 27 7.02 1.43 10.81
C VAL A 27 7.72 1.16 9.48
N LEU A 28 7.62 2.13 8.58
CA LEU A 28 8.34 2.10 7.31
C LEU A 28 9.79 2.52 7.52
N THR A 29 10.72 1.71 7.02
CA THR A 29 12.15 1.96 7.07
C THR A 29 12.73 1.96 5.67
N ALA A 30 13.74 2.79 5.41
CA ALA A 30 14.52 2.72 4.18
C ALA A 30 15.61 1.65 4.36
N HIS A 31 15.67 0.69 3.44
CA HIS A 31 16.80 -0.23 3.39
C HIS A 31 17.90 0.36 2.49
N PRO A 32 19.12 0.59 2.98
CA PRO A 32 20.18 1.27 2.22
C PRO A 32 20.59 0.54 0.93
N THR A 33 20.23 -0.73 0.79
CA THR A 33 20.51 -1.57 -0.38
C THR A 33 19.42 -1.50 -1.47
N GLU A 34 18.26 -0.90 -1.20
CA GLU A 34 17.19 -0.79 -2.20
C GLU A 34 17.39 0.42 -3.11
N VAL A 35 18.42 0.37 -3.96
CA VAL A 35 18.69 1.39 -4.99
C VAL A 35 17.91 1.12 -6.28
N LYS A 36 16.87 0.28 -6.23
CA LYS A 36 16.07 -0.03 -7.42
C LYS A 36 15.30 1.18 -7.90
N ARG A 37 15.36 1.44 -9.20
CA ARG A 37 14.61 2.54 -9.81
C ARG A 37 13.10 2.26 -9.71
N ARG A 38 12.31 3.23 -9.27
CA ARG A 38 10.84 3.17 -9.28
C ARG A 38 10.29 2.72 -10.65
N THR A 39 10.96 3.14 -11.72
CA THR A 39 10.65 2.73 -13.09
C THR A 39 10.69 1.22 -13.27
N LEU A 40 11.70 0.54 -12.72
CA LEU A 40 11.79 -0.93 -12.79
C LEU A 40 10.68 -1.62 -12.01
N ILE A 41 10.35 -1.11 -10.83
CA ILE A 41 9.23 -1.64 -10.03
C ILE A 41 7.92 -1.55 -10.82
N GLN A 42 7.66 -0.40 -11.47
CA GLN A 42 6.49 -0.21 -12.33
C GLN A 42 6.51 -1.15 -13.54
N LYS A 43 7.67 -1.37 -14.14
CA LYS A 43 7.84 -2.30 -15.27
C LYS A 43 7.60 -3.75 -14.86
N TYR A 44 8.11 -4.18 -13.70
CA TYR A 44 7.81 -5.51 -13.17
C TYR A 44 6.31 -5.68 -12.86
N ALA A 45 5.65 -4.67 -12.31
CA ALA A 45 4.20 -4.70 -12.09
C ALA A 45 3.41 -4.81 -13.42
N SER A 46 3.84 -4.08 -14.47
CA SER A 46 3.28 -4.20 -15.82
C SER A 46 3.47 -5.61 -16.38
N LEU A 47 4.65 -6.17 -16.23
CA LEU A 47 4.99 -7.52 -16.69
C LEU A 47 4.11 -8.58 -16.03
N ILE A 48 3.90 -8.48 -14.70
CA ILE A 48 3.00 -9.38 -13.96
C ILE A 48 1.58 -9.31 -14.53
N LYS A 49 1.04 -8.10 -14.74
CA LYS A 49 -0.30 -7.90 -15.32
C LYS A 49 -0.43 -8.51 -16.71
N ILE A 50 0.59 -8.39 -17.55
CA ILE A 50 0.59 -8.99 -18.90
C ILE A 50 0.59 -10.53 -18.79
N LEU A 51 1.38 -11.09 -17.89
CA LEU A 51 1.41 -12.55 -17.64
C LEU A 51 0.08 -13.08 -17.13
N GLU A 52 -0.58 -12.37 -16.21
CA GLU A 52 -1.92 -12.71 -15.73
C GLU A 52 -2.94 -12.69 -16.86
N GLN A 53 -2.94 -11.63 -17.68
CA GLN A 53 -3.80 -11.54 -18.86
C GLN A 53 -3.52 -12.67 -19.86
N ARG A 54 -2.26 -12.97 -20.12
CA ARG A 54 -1.86 -14.08 -21.00
C ARG A 54 -2.40 -15.42 -20.49
N HIS A 55 -2.40 -15.63 -19.18
CA HIS A 55 -2.99 -16.83 -18.58
C HIS A 55 -4.52 -16.89 -18.77
N LEU A 56 -5.22 -15.77 -18.56
CA LEU A 56 -6.67 -15.67 -18.74
C LEU A 56 -7.08 -15.88 -20.20
N TYR A 57 -6.35 -15.31 -21.15
CA TYR A 57 -6.64 -15.38 -22.58
C TYR A 57 -6.00 -16.57 -23.30
N LYS A 58 -5.59 -17.60 -22.58
CA LYS A 58 -4.88 -18.80 -23.13
C LYS A 58 -5.60 -19.45 -24.34
N LYS A 59 -6.92 -19.36 -24.41
CA LYS A 59 -7.74 -19.93 -25.49
C LYS A 59 -7.93 -19.01 -26.70
N TYR A 60 -7.36 -17.80 -26.70
CA TYR A 60 -7.54 -16.77 -27.75
C TYR A 60 -6.22 -16.44 -28.43
N PRO A 61 -5.86 -17.11 -29.55
CA PRO A 61 -4.54 -16.98 -30.17
C PRO A 61 -4.17 -15.55 -30.56
N SER A 62 -5.11 -14.77 -31.11
CA SER A 62 -4.88 -13.36 -31.48
C SER A 62 -4.49 -12.49 -30.27
N LYS A 63 -5.14 -12.70 -29.13
CA LYS A 63 -4.83 -12.00 -27.89
C LYS A 63 -3.48 -12.41 -27.32
N ILE A 64 -3.13 -13.69 -27.44
CA ILE A 64 -1.81 -14.18 -27.01
C ILE A 64 -0.70 -13.52 -27.81
N ILE A 65 -0.83 -13.40 -29.13
CA ILE A 65 0.17 -12.74 -29.99
C ILE A 65 0.35 -11.27 -29.59
N GLU A 66 -0.75 -10.56 -29.33
CA GLU A 66 -0.71 -9.17 -28.86
C GLU A 66 0.04 -9.04 -27.51
N LEU A 67 -0.33 -9.89 -26.54
CA LEU A 67 0.28 -9.91 -25.22
C LEU A 67 1.76 -10.30 -25.26
N ASP A 68 2.15 -11.25 -26.10
CA ASP A 68 3.54 -11.66 -26.27
C ASP A 68 4.39 -10.53 -26.88
N ARG A 69 3.87 -9.73 -27.81
CA ARG A 69 4.55 -8.52 -28.31
C ARG A 69 4.76 -7.49 -27.19
N ARG A 70 3.72 -7.25 -26.39
CA ARG A 70 3.81 -6.34 -25.23
C ARG A 70 4.82 -6.84 -24.21
N LEU A 71 4.79 -8.14 -23.90
CA LEU A 71 5.72 -8.79 -22.98
C LEU A 71 7.17 -8.62 -23.46
N TYR A 72 7.44 -8.90 -24.74
CA TYR A 72 8.75 -8.70 -25.34
C TYR A 72 9.23 -7.25 -25.23
N SER A 73 8.35 -6.29 -25.50
CA SER A 73 8.67 -4.86 -25.38
C SER A 73 9.03 -4.47 -23.96
N GLU A 74 8.25 -4.92 -22.95
CA GLU A 74 8.54 -4.64 -21.53
C GLU A 74 9.85 -5.28 -21.08
N ILE A 75 10.12 -6.52 -21.48
CA ILE A 75 11.37 -7.22 -21.16
C ILE A 75 12.57 -6.48 -21.81
N ALA A 76 12.45 -6.06 -23.07
CA ALA A 76 13.51 -5.33 -23.77
C ALA A 76 13.82 -3.97 -23.10
N ILE A 77 12.79 -3.28 -22.59
CA ILE A 77 12.97 -2.04 -21.82
C ILE A 77 13.67 -2.32 -20.50
N ILE A 78 13.22 -3.33 -19.76
CA ILE A 78 13.86 -3.74 -18.48
C ILE A 78 15.33 -4.08 -18.72
N TRP A 79 15.62 -4.88 -19.73
CA TRP A 79 16.98 -5.29 -20.06
C TRP A 79 17.93 -4.12 -20.40
N LYS A 80 17.40 -3.08 -21.08
CA LYS A 80 18.16 -1.88 -21.45
C LYS A 80 18.18 -0.82 -20.33
N THR A 81 17.44 -1.03 -19.25
CA THR A 81 17.38 -0.06 -18.15
C THR A 81 18.49 -0.38 -17.14
N ASP A 82 19.31 0.62 -16.86
CA ASP A 82 20.34 0.53 -15.82
C ASP A 82 19.69 0.27 -14.45
N GLU A 83 19.99 -0.85 -13.83
CA GLU A 83 19.33 -1.32 -12.61
C GLU A 83 19.67 -0.47 -11.41
N LEU A 84 20.88 0.07 -11.40
CA LEU A 84 21.40 0.85 -10.29
C LEU A 84 21.32 2.35 -10.60
N LYS A 85 20.84 3.13 -9.65
CA LYS A 85 21.05 4.58 -9.68
C LYS A 85 22.53 4.85 -9.39
N ARG A 86 23.18 5.58 -10.28
CA ARG A 86 24.60 6.02 -10.10
C ARG A 86 24.75 7.01 -8.94
N THR A 87 23.67 7.68 -8.54
CA THR A 87 23.65 8.63 -7.43
C THR A 87 22.92 8.03 -6.24
N LYS A 88 23.58 8.10 -5.06
CA LYS A 88 22.95 7.69 -3.79
C LYS A 88 21.69 8.52 -3.55
N PRO A 89 20.54 7.91 -3.21
CA PRO A 89 19.33 8.65 -2.91
C PRO A 89 19.51 9.58 -1.72
N SER A 90 18.89 10.74 -1.77
CA SER A 90 18.82 11.61 -0.62
C SER A 90 17.82 11.09 0.41
N PRO A 91 17.89 11.46 1.70
CA PRO A 91 16.90 11.07 2.70
C PRO A 91 15.46 11.50 2.32
N LEU A 92 15.32 12.59 1.59
CA LEU A 92 14.03 13.03 1.07
C LEU A 92 13.51 12.10 -0.05
N ASP A 93 14.39 11.57 -0.90
CA ASP A 93 13.99 10.61 -1.93
C ASP A 93 13.57 9.28 -1.31
N GLU A 94 14.26 8.84 -0.28
CA GLU A 94 13.90 7.64 0.50
C GLU A 94 12.50 7.81 1.14
N ALA A 95 12.23 8.96 1.75
CA ALA A 95 10.93 9.27 2.32
C ALA A 95 9.81 9.28 1.25
N LYS A 96 10.06 9.85 0.07
CA LYS A 96 9.10 9.81 -1.06
C LYS A 96 8.80 8.39 -1.51
N TRP A 97 9.80 7.50 -1.49
CA TRP A 97 9.57 6.09 -1.86
C TRP A 97 8.73 5.35 -0.84
N GLY A 98 9.00 5.54 0.45
CA GLY A 98 8.18 4.94 1.49
C GLY A 98 6.73 5.42 1.46
N LEU A 99 6.52 6.71 1.22
CA LEU A 99 5.18 7.27 1.07
C LEU A 99 4.45 6.77 -0.17
N ALA A 100 5.17 6.45 -1.26
CA ALA A 100 4.58 5.83 -2.43
C ALA A 100 3.99 4.43 -2.13
N VAL A 101 4.56 3.67 -1.19
CA VAL A 101 3.98 2.39 -0.75
C VAL A 101 2.62 2.60 -0.09
N ILE A 102 2.46 3.69 0.67
CA ILE A 102 1.16 4.04 1.28
C ILE A 102 0.16 4.34 0.16
N GLU A 103 0.53 5.16 -0.83
CA GLU A 103 -0.34 5.54 -1.95
C GLU A 103 -0.71 4.34 -2.82
N ASP A 104 0.28 3.57 -3.26
CA ASP A 104 0.11 2.53 -4.28
C ASP A 104 -0.52 1.25 -3.74
N SER A 105 -0.46 1.00 -2.43
CA SER A 105 -0.86 -0.28 -1.85
C SER A 105 -1.70 -0.16 -0.58
N LEU A 106 -1.22 0.55 0.43
CA LEU A 106 -1.82 0.54 1.76
C LEU A 106 -3.13 1.31 1.81
N TRP A 107 -3.25 2.41 1.06
CA TRP A 107 -4.44 3.25 1.01
C TRP A 107 -5.70 2.47 0.64
N ASP A 108 -5.62 1.65 -0.38
CA ASP A 108 -6.75 0.81 -0.82
C ASP A 108 -6.90 -0.48 -0.01
N THR A 109 -5.82 -0.96 0.58
CA THR A 109 -5.80 -2.28 1.24
C THR A 109 -6.34 -2.20 2.67
N ILE A 110 -5.97 -1.18 3.44
CA ILE A 110 -6.36 -1.04 4.84
C ILE A 110 -7.89 -0.99 5.04
N PRO A 111 -8.65 -0.19 4.27
CA PRO A 111 -10.11 -0.22 4.36
C PRO A 111 -10.73 -1.59 4.07
N LYS A 112 -10.16 -2.35 3.13
CA LYS A 112 -10.62 -3.71 2.80
C LYS A 112 -10.35 -4.69 3.94
N VAL A 113 -9.18 -4.59 4.56
CA VAL A 113 -8.83 -5.39 5.76
C VAL A 113 -9.81 -5.09 6.89
N TYR A 114 -10.11 -3.82 7.09
CA TYR A 114 -11.06 -3.35 8.10
C TYR A 114 -12.47 -3.89 7.88
N LYS A 115 -12.98 -3.71 6.67
CA LYS A 115 -14.29 -4.24 6.27
C LYS A 115 -14.36 -5.76 6.48
N ARG A 116 -13.34 -6.48 6.03
CA ARG A 116 -13.27 -7.94 6.20
C ARG A 116 -13.22 -8.36 7.67
N LEU A 117 -12.53 -7.61 8.51
CA LEU A 117 -12.48 -7.84 9.94
C LEU A 117 -13.88 -7.63 10.55
N ASN A 118 -14.54 -6.53 10.25
CA ASN A 118 -15.89 -6.23 10.70
C ASN A 118 -16.90 -7.31 10.28
N ASP A 119 -16.85 -7.75 9.02
CA ASP A 119 -17.72 -8.83 8.53
C ASP A 119 -17.52 -10.15 9.32
N ILE A 120 -16.28 -10.46 9.72
CA ILE A 120 -16.00 -11.62 10.56
C ILE A 120 -16.65 -11.47 11.94
N PHE A 121 -16.57 -10.29 12.55
CA PHE A 121 -17.19 -10.04 13.86
C PHE A 121 -18.71 -10.05 13.78
N ARG A 122 -19.28 -9.40 12.77
CA ARG A 122 -20.73 -9.42 12.52
C ARG A 122 -21.24 -10.85 12.33
N LYS A 123 -20.55 -11.66 11.52
CA LYS A 123 -20.95 -13.04 11.22
C LYS A 123 -20.88 -13.97 12.45
N ASN A 124 -19.89 -13.80 13.32
CA ASN A 124 -19.64 -14.75 14.41
C ASN A 124 -20.20 -14.28 15.76
N LEU A 125 -20.32 -12.97 15.98
CA LEU A 125 -20.76 -12.39 17.26
C LEU A 125 -22.03 -11.55 17.13
N ASN A 126 -22.55 -11.35 15.92
CA ASN A 126 -23.63 -10.40 15.62
C ASN A 126 -23.32 -8.99 16.16
N LYS A 127 -22.07 -8.56 16.10
CA LYS A 127 -21.58 -7.27 16.58
C LYS A 127 -20.68 -6.62 15.54
N ASP A 128 -20.84 -5.30 15.36
CA ASP A 128 -19.92 -4.49 14.57
C ASP A 128 -18.76 -4.00 15.44
N LEU A 129 -17.62 -3.78 14.80
CA LEU A 129 -16.50 -3.07 15.42
C LEU A 129 -16.87 -1.58 15.61
N PRO A 130 -16.32 -0.90 16.63
CA PRO A 130 -16.58 0.52 16.84
C PRO A 130 -16.21 1.35 15.61
N ARG A 131 -16.98 2.40 15.31
CA ARG A 131 -16.70 3.28 14.15
C ARG A 131 -15.36 3.99 14.23
N ASN A 132 -14.88 4.28 15.43
CA ASN A 132 -13.59 4.91 15.71
C ASN A 132 -12.46 3.90 15.94
N PHE A 133 -12.71 2.62 15.69
CA PHE A 133 -11.68 1.59 15.83
C PHE A 133 -10.61 1.77 14.76
N ASN A 134 -9.39 2.08 15.14
CA ASN A 134 -8.23 2.24 14.27
C ASN A 134 -7.07 1.40 14.79
N PRO A 135 -7.03 0.09 14.48
CA PRO A 135 -6.06 -0.84 15.02
C PRO A 135 -4.70 -0.77 14.36
N ILE A 136 -4.55 -0.07 13.24
CA ILE A 136 -3.32 -0.03 12.48
C ILE A 136 -2.85 1.42 12.36
N GLN A 137 -1.65 1.68 12.89
CA GLN A 137 -1.00 2.97 12.80
C GLN A 137 0.28 2.85 11.97
N PHE A 138 0.57 3.89 11.20
CA PHE A 138 1.77 3.95 10.37
C PHE A 138 2.73 4.99 10.92
N GLY A 139 4.00 4.59 11.05
CA GLY A 139 5.12 5.46 11.31
C GLY A 139 6.15 5.35 10.18
N SER A 140 7.10 6.25 10.17
CA SER A 140 8.24 6.21 9.26
C SER A 140 9.50 6.74 9.95
N TRP A 141 10.59 6.03 9.79
CA TRP A 141 11.91 6.49 10.20
C TRP A 141 12.61 7.31 9.11
N MET A 142 12.12 7.20 7.86
CA MET A 142 12.73 7.87 6.71
C MET A 142 12.70 9.39 6.86
N GLY A 143 13.88 10.00 6.77
CA GLY A 143 14.05 11.43 6.95
C GLY A 143 13.92 11.93 8.41
N GLY A 144 13.70 11.03 9.38
CA GLY A 144 13.62 11.36 10.81
C GLY A 144 14.74 10.71 11.63
N ASP A 145 15.03 9.46 11.37
CA ASP A 145 16.12 8.72 12.00
C ASP A 145 17.46 9.13 11.40
N ARG A 146 18.34 9.62 12.23
CA ARG A 146 19.64 10.12 11.80
C ARG A 146 20.69 9.04 11.69
N ASP A 147 20.71 8.08 12.60
CA ASP A 147 21.64 6.93 12.66
C ASP A 147 23.05 7.23 12.11
N GLY A 148 23.62 8.36 12.55
CA GLY A 148 24.91 8.84 12.10
C GLY A 148 24.96 9.44 10.67
N ASN A 149 23.85 9.53 9.95
CA ASN A 149 23.78 10.14 8.63
C ASN A 149 23.71 11.67 8.71
N PRO A 150 24.76 12.41 8.33
CA PRO A 150 24.79 13.88 8.42
C PRO A 150 23.79 14.56 7.47
N ASN A 151 23.27 13.84 6.47
CA ASN A 151 22.29 14.37 5.52
C ASN A 151 20.87 14.37 6.08
N VAL A 152 20.60 13.71 7.21
CA VAL A 152 19.30 13.75 7.90
C VAL A 152 19.32 14.93 8.88
N THR A 153 19.09 16.12 8.35
CA THR A 153 19.04 17.37 9.13
C THR A 153 17.62 17.66 9.64
N ALA A 154 17.49 18.58 10.61
CA ALA A 154 16.18 19.02 11.08
C ALA A 154 15.32 19.63 9.95
N GLU A 155 15.96 20.30 8.98
CA GLU A 155 15.28 20.84 7.79
C GLU A 155 14.74 19.72 6.92
N VAL A 156 15.50 18.66 6.69
CA VAL A 156 15.04 17.47 5.94
C VAL A 156 13.87 16.81 6.65
N THR A 157 13.94 16.63 7.97
CA THR A 157 12.85 16.06 8.76
C THR A 157 11.58 16.91 8.63
N SER A 158 11.69 18.23 8.73
CA SER A 158 10.56 19.15 8.53
C SER A 158 9.93 19.02 7.14
N LYS A 159 10.75 18.97 6.08
CA LYS A 159 10.30 18.76 4.70
C LYS A 159 9.58 17.42 4.53
N VAL A 160 10.08 16.35 5.13
CA VAL A 160 9.46 15.02 5.07
C VAL A 160 8.10 15.03 5.76
N ILE A 161 7.98 15.66 6.94
CA ILE A 161 6.69 15.77 7.65
C ILE A 161 5.68 16.57 6.82
N LEU A 162 6.07 17.69 6.25
CA LEU A 162 5.19 18.51 5.40
C LEU A 162 4.77 17.74 4.15
N PHE A 163 5.70 17.02 3.52
CA PHE A 163 5.41 16.19 2.36
C PHE A 163 4.45 15.04 2.69
N SER A 164 4.60 14.38 3.84
CA SER A 164 3.68 13.33 4.30
C SER A 164 2.26 13.87 4.49
N ARG A 165 2.12 15.05 5.09
CA ARG A 165 0.82 15.72 5.26
C ARG A 165 0.20 16.10 3.92
N TRP A 166 0.99 16.65 3.01
CA TRP A 166 0.54 16.99 1.66
C TRP A 166 0.07 15.76 0.90
N GLN A 167 0.82 14.66 0.96
CA GLN A 167 0.45 13.37 0.34
C GLN A 167 -0.88 12.86 0.89
N ALA A 168 -1.06 12.87 2.22
CA ALA A 168 -2.32 12.48 2.84
C ALA A 168 -3.49 13.36 2.35
N ALA A 169 -3.30 14.68 2.30
CA ALA A 169 -4.32 15.59 1.79
C ALA A 169 -4.70 15.29 0.33
N LYS A 170 -3.72 14.99 -0.51
CA LYS A 170 -3.94 14.58 -1.91
C LYS A 170 -4.75 13.29 -2.04
N LEU A 171 -4.47 12.31 -1.19
CA LEU A 171 -5.23 11.06 -1.18
C LEU A 171 -6.68 11.29 -0.76
N TYR A 172 -6.92 12.10 0.27
CA TYR A 172 -8.28 12.49 0.67
C TYR A 172 -9.00 13.29 -0.42
N GLU A 173 -8.34 14.25 -1.06
CA GLU A 173 -8.90 15.03 -2.17
C GLU A 173 -9.39 14.10 -3.30
N LYS A 174 -8.58 13.10 -3.65
CA LYS A 174 -8.93 12.10 -4.67
C LYS A 174 -10.18 11.29 -4.29
N GLU A 175 -10.27 10.82 -3.04
CA GLU A 175 -11.44 10.07 -2.57
C GLU A 175 -12.70 10.94 -2.50
N LEU A 176 -12.58 12.19 -2.04
CA LEU A 176 -13.70 13.13 -2.00
C LEU A 176 -14.19 13.47 -3.40
N THR A 177 -13.29 13.70 -4.34
CA THR A 177 -13.65 13.96 -5.75
C THR A 177 -14.42 12.78 -6.33
N LYS A 178 -13.96 11.55 -6.08
CA LYS A 178 -14.66 10.35 -6.50
C LYS A 178 -16.06 10.25 -5.85
N LEU A 179 -16.15 10.49 -4.56
CA LEU A 179 -17.42 10.47 -3.84
C LEU A 179 -18.41 11.51 -4.39
N ILE A 180 -17.95 12.72 -4.69
CA ILE A 180 -18.78 13.77 -5.30
C ILE A 180 -19.30 13.30 -6.67
N GLN A 181 -18.47 12.67 -7.49
CA GLN A 181 -18.87 12.12 -8.79
C GLN A 181 -19.90 11.00 -8.62
N ASP A 182 -19.68 10.07 -7.69
CA ASP A 182 -20.62 8.97 -7.41
C ASP A 182 -21.97 9.51 -6.90
N LEU A 183 -21.98 10.51 -6.05
CA LEU A 183 -23.20 11.16 -5.54
C LEU A 183 -23.90 11.98 -6.62
N SER A 184 -23.19 12.66 -7.50
CA SER A 184 -23.75 13.41 -8.63
C SER A 184 -24.49 12.51 -9.61
N LEU A 185 -24.06 11.26 -9.78
CA LEU A 185 -24.74 10.27 -10.63
C LEU A 185 -26.07 9.77 -10.03
N ILE A 186 -26.28 9.94 -8.72
CA ILE A 186 -27.51 9.50 -8.04
C ILE A 186 -28.64 10.55 -8.22
N HIS A 187 -28.31 11.80 -8.56
CA HIS A 187 -29.27 12.89 -8.73
C HIS A 187 -29.69 13.14 -10.20
N ILE A 188 -29.26 12.29 -11.13
CA ILE A 188 -29.73 12.24 -12.50
C ILE A 188 -30.81 11.15 -12.61
#